data_ba23175ee58660b8dffd001e0302211f
#
_entry.id   ba23175ee58660b8dffd001e0302211f
#
_cell.length_a   1.000
_cell.length_b   1.000
_cell.length_c   1.000
_cell.angle_alpha   90.00
_cell.angle_beta   90.00
_cell.angle_gamma   90.00
#
_symmetry.space_group_name_H-M   'P 1'
#
loop_
_entity.id
_entity.type
_entity.pdbx_description
1 polymer ?
#
loop_
_entity_poly.entity_id
_entity_poly.type
_entity_poly.pdbx_seq_one_letter_code
_entity_poly.pdbx_strand_id
1 'polypeptide(L)'
;GSGANNLGMQNGGWTVEWQGRMTPDFTILDKNNDGVLKLSEVSSFNKDIYQNKYNSGSVESYFKNLDANSNGNVLKKEFEKAIDQSPYQPDGTSILDAILSAVDDKKQVNYDPRAQNIGKNDLLVAVIGEYPYAEGYGDNPDIGLNNFDSAVLKKCYDSGNDIIVIMLSGRPLIISDHIDSWDGFIAAWLPGMAGEGIADILFGNNSPTGKLSFSWPKSVGQLPLNEGDKNYEPLFPFGYGLSY
;
A
#
# COMPACT_ATOMS: atom_id res chain seq x y z
N GLY A 1 4.98 4.88 0.30
CA GLY A 1 4.59 3.50 0.12
C GLY A 1 3.58 3.30 -1.00
N SER A 2 3.20 2.07 -1.23
CA SER A 2 2.37 1.66 -2.38
C SER A 2 0.89 2.06 -2.28
N GLY A 3 0.38 2.33 -1.07
CA GLY A 3 -1.05 2.41 -0.80
C GLY A 3 -1.68 3.81 -0.79
N ALA A 4 -0.90 4.89 -0.65
CA ALA A 4 -1.44 6.23 -0.37
C ALA A 4 -2.44 6.75 -1.40
N ASN A 5 -2.21 6.48 -2.68
CA ASN A 5 -3.06 6.86 -3.80
C ASN A 5 -3.49 5.62 -4.59
N ASN A 6 -4.02 4.61 -3.90
CA ASN A 6 -4.36 3.33 -4.51
C ASN A 6 -5.70 2.79 -3.99
N LEU A 7 -6.78 3.24 -4.63
CA LEU A 7 -8.15 2.78 -4.31
C LEU A 7 -8.31 1.26 -4.50
N GLY A 8 -7.53 0.65 -5.38
CA GLY A 8 -7.53 -0.80 -5.55
C GLY A 8 -7.07 -1.53 -4.29
N MET A 9 -5.97 -1.07 -3.67
CA MET A 9 -5.52 -1.63 -2.39
C MET A 9 -6.52 -1.36 -1.26
N GLN A 10 -7.16 -0.17 -1.23
CA GLN A 10 -8.16 0.17 -0.22
C GLN A 10 -9.40 -0.71 -0.31
N ASN A 11 -9.84 -1.04 -1.53
CA ASN A 11 -11.03 -1.87 -1.75
C ASN A 11 -10.74 -3.37 -1.63
N GLY A 12 -9.57 -3.81 -2.05
CA GLY A 12 -9.16 -5.21 -2.01
C GLY A 12 -10.05 -6.16 -2.84
N GLY A 13 -9.73 -7.43 -2.79
CA GLY A 13 -10.59 -8.53 -3.17
C GLY A 13 -10.99 -8.67 -4.64
N TRP A 14 -12.06 -9.36 -4.84
CA TRP A 14 -12.59 -9.86 -6.11
C TRP A 14 -12.75 -8.81 -7.21
N THR A 15 -13.33 -7.66 -6.88
CA THR A 15 -13.68 -6.64 -7.88
C THR A 15 -12.43 -6.11 -8.60
N VAL A 16 -11.35 -5.96 -7.87
CA VAL A 16 -10.10 -5.40 -8.40
C VAL A 16 -9.25 -6.48 -9.07
N GLU A 17 -9.12 -7.65 -8.44
CA GLU A 17 -8.31 -8.75 -8.96
C GLU A 17 -8.89 -9.37 -10.22
N TRP A 18 -10.18 -9.68 -10.22
CA TRP A 18 -10.88 -10.27 -11.35
C TRP A 18 -10.81 -9.40 -12.62
N GLN A 19 -10.80 -8.11 -12.44
CA GLN A 19 -10.81 -7.18 -13.57
C GLN A 19 -9.41 -6.83 -14.07
N GLY A 20 -8.37 -7.46 -13.52
CA GLY A 20 -6.97 -7.24 -13.94
C GLY A 20 -6.48 -5.83 -13.64
N ARG A 21 -7.00 -5.17 -12.57
CA ARG A 21 -6.84 -3.75 -12.40
C ARG A 21 -6.22 -3.38 -11.08
N MET A 22 -4.98 -3.53 -11.09
CA MET A 22 -4.16 -2.73 -10.21
C MET A 22 -3.49 -1.69 -11.07
N THR A 23 -3.96 -0.48 -10.99
CA THR A 23 -3.29 0.66 -11.58
C THR A 23 -2.41 1.27 -10.53
N PRO A 24 -1.15 0.85 -10.44
CA PRO A 24 -0.21 1.59 -9.63
C PRO A 24 -0.12 3.01 -10.18
N ASP A 25 0.13 3.97 -9.30
CA ASP A 25 0.44 5.33 -9.71
C ASP A 25 1.63 5.34 -10.68
N PHE A 26 1.58 6.20 -11.71
CA PHE A 26 2.68 6.36 -12.67
C PHE A 26 4.02 6.53 -11.97
N THR A 27 4.06 7.35 -10.92
CA THR A 27 5.28 7.62 -10.14
C THR A 27 5.85 6.38 -9.46
N ILE A 28 4.99 5.42 -9.12
CA ILE A 28 5.42 4.13 -8.56
C ILE A 28 6.04 3.25 -9.65
N LEU A 29 5.51 3.29 -10.85
CA LEU A 29 6.03 2.52 -11.98
C LEU A 29 7.31 3.11 -12.55
N ASP A 30 7.37 4.42 -12.75
CA ASP A 30 8.54 5.16 -13.26
C ASP A 30 9.68 5.12 -12.23
N LYS A 31 10.47 4.05 -12.29
CA LYS A 31 11.48 3.73 -11.27
C LYS A 31 12.65 4.71 -11.29
N ASN A 32 13.02 5.18 -12.47
CA ASN A 32 14.16 6.08 -12.68
C ASN A 32 13.75 7.56 -12.63
N ASN A 33 12.45 7.84 -12.55
CA ASN A 33 11.85 9.18 -12.49
C ASN A 33 12.21 10.06 -13.70
N ASP A 34 12.31 9.44 -14.90
CA ASP A 34 12.60 10.15 -16.15
C ASP A 34 11.35 10.65 -16.88
N GLY A 35 10.15 10.38 -16.32
CA GLY A 35 8.86 10.77 -16.89
C GLY A 35 8.40 9.87 -18.04
N VAL A 36 9.09 8.75 -18.29
CA VAL A 36 8.81 7.80 -19.37
C VAL A 36 8.78 6.37 -18.82
N LEU A 37 7.61 5.75 -18.83
CA LEU A 37 7.49 4.36 -18.40
C LEU A 37 7.89 3.41 -19.54
N LYS A 38 8.72 2.44 -19.22
CA LYS A 38 9.16 1.36 -20.11
C LYS A 38 8.69 -0.01 -19.62
N LEU A 39 8.64 -0.98 -20.53
CA LEU A 39 8.29 -2.36 -20.19
C LEU A 39 9.19 -2.92 -19.07
N SER A 40 10.47 -2.57 -19.05
CA SER A 40 11.41 -3.01 -18.00
C SER A 40 11.02 -2.54 -16.60
N GLU A 41 10.41 -1.37 -16.48
CA GLU A 41 9.97 -0.80 -15.21
C GLU A 41 8.69 -1.47 -14.72
N VAL A 42 7.73 -1.72 -15.63
CA VAL A 42 6.53 -2.51 -15.33
C VAL A 42 6.90 -3.94 -14.91
N SER A 43 7.90 -4.54 -15.59
CA SER A 43 8.41 -5.86 -15.22
C SER A 43 9.10 -5.86 -13.85
N SER A 44 9.89 -4.82 -13.55
CA SER A 44 10.50 -4.64 -12.23
C SER A 44 9.43 -4.49 -11.14
N PHE A 45 8.39 -3.72 -11.40
CA PHE A 45 7.27 -3.56 -10.48
C PHE A 45 6.57 -4.91 -10.22
N ASN A 46 6.29 -5.71 -11.26
CA ASN A 46 5.73 -7.05 -11.10
C ASN A 46 6.60 -7.94 -10.21
N LYS A 47 7.93 -7.84 -10.32
CA LYS A 47 8.86 -8.58 -9.47
C LYS A 47 8.86 -8.09 -8.03
N ASP A 48 8.91 -6.77 -7.83
CA ASP A 48 9.11 -6.15 -6.52
C ASP A 48 7.84 -6.24 -5.65
N ILE A 49 6.67 -6.14 -6.28
CA ILE A 49 5.37 -6.11 -5.59
C ILE A 49 4.67 -7.46 -5.64
N TYR A 50 4.59 -8.06 -6.84
CA TYR A 50 3.84 -9.30 -7.04
C TYR A 50 4.68 -10.55 -6.92
N GLN A 51 5.98 -10.43 -6.63
CA GLN A 51 6.90 -11.56 -6.54
C GLN A 51 6.83 -12.48 -7.78
N ASN A 52 6.66 -11.88 -8.96
CA ASN A 52 6.44 -12.57 -10.24
C ASN A 52 5.14 -13.38 -10.33
N LYS A 53 4.11 -13.04 -9.55
CA LYS A 53 2.78 -13.68 -9.63
C LYS A 53 2.20 -13.64 -11.04
N TYR A 54 2.43 -12.55 -11.78
CA TYR A 54 2.02 -12.43 -13.18
C TYR A 54 3.15 -12.85 -14.12
N ASN A 55 2.81 -13.68 -15.12
CA ASN A 55 3.78 -14.09 -16.13
C ASN A 55 4.16 -12.90 -17.06
N SER A 56 5.27 -13.06 -17.79
CA SER A 56 5.78 -12.02 -18.69
C SER A 56 4.76 -11.59 -19.76
N GLY A 57 3.96 -12.53 -20.28
CA GLY A 57 2.94 -12.24 -21.28
C GLY A 57 1.82 -11.34 -20.74
N SER A 58 1.44 -11.48 -19.48
CA SER A 58 0.47 -10.59 -18.82
C SER A 58 1.04 -9.19 -18.63
N VAL A 59 2.30 -9.08 -18.23
CA VAL A 59 3.01 -7.81 -18.05
C VAL A 59 3.18 -7.07 -19.40
N GLU A 60 3.56 -7.79 -20.44
CA GLU A 60 3.67 -7.28 -21.80
C GLU A 60 2.32 -6.80 -22.35
N SER A 61 1.25 -7.57 -22.11
CA SER A 61 -0.10 -7.18 -22.50
C SER A 61 -0.58 -5.93 -21.78
N TYR A 62 -0.29 -5.82 -20.48
CA TYR A 62 -0.58 -4.62 -19.70
C TYR A 62 0.16 -3.40 -20.27
N PHE A 63 1.48 -3.52 -20.48
CA PHE A 63 2.28 -2.44 -21.05
C PHE A 63 1.77 -2.02 -22.43
N LYS A 64 1.45 -2.99 -23.30
CA LYS A 64 0.90 -2.72 -24.64
C LYS A 64 -0.43 -1.94 -24.60
N ASN A 65 -1.25 -2.17 -23.60
CA ASN A 65 -2.51 -1.41 -23.43
C ASN A 65 -2.24 0.05 -23.01
N LEU A 66 -1.14 0.31 -22.32
CA LEU A 66 -0.71 1.67 -21.96
C LEU A 66 -0.04 2.39 -23.12
N ASP A 67 0.77 1.68 -23.92
CA ASP A 67 1.54 2.18 -25.07
C ASP A 67 0.65 2.23 -26.33
N ALA A 68 -0.27 3.19 -26.35
CA ALA A 68 -1.29 3.29 -27.41
C ALA A 68 -0.69 3.56 -28.81
N ASN A 69 0.45 4.22 -28.86
CA ASN A 69 1.15 4.54 -30.11
C ASN A 69 2.21 3.50 -30.51
N SER A 70 2.43 2.49 -29.67
CA SER A 70 3.35 1.36 -29.89
C SER A 70 4.80 1.79 -30.13
N ASN A 71 5.25 2.86 -29.49
CA ASN A 71 6.62 3.36 -29.60
C ASN A 71 7.59 2.83 -28.53
N GLY A 72 7.09 1.99 -27.62
CA GLY A 72 7.86 1.39 -26.52
C GLY A 72 8.09 2.33 -25.33
N ASN A 73 7.44 3.50 -25.32
CA ASN A 73 7.56 4.49 -24.26
C ASN A 73 6.17 5.02 -23.90
N VAL A 74 5.80 4.98 -22.63
CA VAL A 74 4.51 5.49 -22.15
C VAL A 74 4.77 6.76 -21.35
N LEU A 75 4.34 7.90 -21.87
CA LEU A 75 4.40 9.17 -21.16
C LEU A 75 3.28 9.24 -20.11
N LYS A 76 3.47 10.06 -19.08
CA LYS A 76 2.47 10.22 -18.02
C LYS A 76 1.07 10.53 -18.56
N LYS A 77 0.94 11.42 -19.53
CA LYS A 77 -0.36 11.74 -20.18
C LYS A 77 -0.99 10.54 -20.90
N GLU A 78 -0.16 9.69 -21.52
CA GLU A 78 -0.63 8.49 -22.22
C GLU A 78 -1.10 7.45 -21.21
N PHE A 79 -0.35 7.28 -20.13
CA PHE A 79 -0.73 6.46 -18.99
C PHE A 79 -2.07 6.93 -18.38
N GLU A 80 -2.17 8.19 -17.99
CA GLU A 80 -3.40 8.78 -17.43
C GLU A 80 -4.61 8.56 -18.35
N LYS A 81 -4.44 8.83 -19.65
CA LYS A 81 -5.50 8.59 -20.64
C LYS A 81 -5.91 7.12 -20.73
N ALA A 82 -4.96 6.19 -20.68
CA ALA A 82 -5.26 4.76 -20.74
C ALA A 82 -6.01 4.31 -19.47
N ILE A 83 -5.66 4.90 -18.32
CA ILE A 83 -6.34 4.66 -17.06
C ILE A 83 -7.76 5.23 -17.06
N ASP A 84 -7.93 6.50 -17.44
CA ASP A 84 -9.25 7.17 -17.48
C ASP A 84 -10.25 6.48 -18.43
N GLN A 85 -9.77 5.87 -19.48
CA GLN A 85 -10.59 5.09 -20.42
C GLN A 85 -10.94 3.70 -19.90
N SER A 86 -10.39 3.31 -18.76
CA SER A 86 -10.71 2.03 -18.14
C SER A 86 -12.12 2.07 -17.55
N PRO A 87 -13.06 1.20 -18.00
CA PRO A 87 -14.45 1.21 -17.53
C PRO A 87 -14.62 0.81 -16.05
N TYR A 88 -13.54 0.61 -15.32
CA TYR A 88 -13.57 0.05 -13.96
C TYR A 88 -12.62 0.79 -13.02
N GLN A 89 -12.63 2.10 -13.02
CA GLN A 89 -12.02 2.90 -11.98
C GLN A 89 -12.81 2.68 -10.68
N PRO A 90 -12.18 2.26 -9.58
CA PRO A 90 -12.85 2.33 -8.30
C PRO A 90 -13.15 3.80 -8.00
N ASP A 91 -14.41 4.10 -7.75
CA ASP A 91 -14.86 5.41 -7.31
C ASP A 91 -14.56 5.57 -5.82
N GLY A 92 -14.18 6.75 -5.37
CA GLY A 92 -13.93 6.98 -3.94
C GLY A 92 -12.80 7.96 -3.66
N THR A 93 -12.54 8.16 -2.37
CA THR A 93 -11.47 9.02 -1.87
C THR A 93 -10.26 8.18 -1.46
N SER A 94 -9.10 8.45 -2.07
CA SER A 94 -7.85 7.83 -1.61
C SER A 94 -7.40 8.42 -0.27
N ILE A 95 -6.53 7.71 0.45
CA ILE A 95 -5.93 8.23 1.69
C ILE A 95 -5.17 9.53 1.40
N LEU A 96 -4.47 9.62 0.26
CA LEU A 96 -3.78 10.85 -0.15
C LEU A 96 -4.76 12.01 -0.36
N ASP A 97 -5.86 11.78 -1.10
CA ASP A 97 -6.87 12.82 -1.33
C ASP A 97 -7.53 13.29 -0.04
N ALA A 98 -7.78 12.36 0.87
CA ALA A 98 -8.32 12.66 2.20
C ALA A 98 -7.36 13.51 3.02
N ILE A 99 -6.06 13.18 3.06
CA ILE A 99 -5.03 13.98 3.72
C ILE A 99 -4.95 15.38 3.08
N LEU A 100 -4.90 15.46 1.75
CA LEU A 100 -4.88 16.74 1.02
C LEU A 100 -6.12 17.61 1.27
N SER A 101 -7.25 16.98 1.59
CA SER A 101 -8.49 17.69 1.90
C SER A 101 -8.57 18.13 3.35
N ALA A 102 -7.82 17.49 4.26
CA ALA A 102 -7.80 17.77 5.68
C ALA A 102 -6.79 18.87 6.08
N VAL A 103 -5.84 19.22 5.20
CA VAL A 103 -4.85 20.27 5.46
C VAL A 103 -5.26 21.61 4.84
N ASP A 104 -5.00 22.72 5.51
CA ASP A 104 -5.30 24.07 5.01
C ASP A 104 -4.42 24.44 3.80
N ASP A 105 -3.13 24.13 3.85
CA ASP A 105 -2.20 24.35 2.75
C ASP A 105 -1.68 23.05 2.17
N LYS A 106 -2.21 22.66 1.02
CA LYS A 106 -1.84 21.44 0.29
C LYS A 106 -0.36 21.38 -0.09
N LYS A 107 0.35 22.51 -0.11
CA LYS A 107 1.80 22.56 -0.38
C LYS A 107 2.63 21.98 0.75
N GLN A 108 2.05 21.82 1.93
CA GLN A 108 2.69 21.15 3.07
C GLN A 108 2.71 19.62 2.90
N VAL A 109 1.92 19.08 1.98
CA VAL A 109 1.91 17.64 1.70
C VAL A 109 2.76 17.36 0.45
N ASN A 110 3.84 16.64 0.66
CA ASN A 110 4.70 16.15 -0.43
C ASN A 110 4.38 14.67 -0.69
N TYR A 111 3.80 14.36 -1.85
CA TYR A 111 3.56 12.98 -2.26
C TYR A 111 4.81 12.40 -2.91
N ASP A 112 5.53 11.57 -2.17
CA ASP A 112 6.72 10.85 -2.62
C ASP A 112 6.62 9.36 -2.31
N PRO A 113 5.94 8.56 -3.16
CA PRO A 113 5.70 7.15 -2.90
C PRO A 113 6.99 6.31 -2.83
N ARG A 114 8.12 6.83 -3.31
CA ARG A 114 9.43 6.17 -3.29
C ARG A 114 10.37 6.67 -2.21
N ALA A 115 9.95 7.65 -1.42
CA ALA A 115 10.80 8.28 -0.39
C ALA A 115 12.18 8.71 -0.97
N GLN A 116 12.15 9.49 -2.05
CA GLN A 116 13.37 9.99 -2.72
C GLN A 116 13.76 11.40 -2.25
N ASN A 117 12.79 12.18 -1.75
CA ASN A 117 12.95 13.57 -1.39
C ASN A 117 12.43 13.84 0.04
N ILE A 118 12.97 13.12 1.01
CA ILE A 118 12.61 13.30 2.43
C ILE A 118 13.33 14.56 2.94
N GLY A 119 12.55 15.53 3.41
CA GLY A 119 13.05 16.73 4.07
C GLY A 119 13.48 16.46 5.52
N LYS A 120 14.29 17.34 6.06
CA LYS A 120 14.64 17.27 7.48
C LYS A 120 13.45 17.73 8.32
N ASN A 121 13.12 16.97 9.36
CA ASN A 121 11.99 17.18 10.25
C ASN A 121 10.61 17.07 9.57
N ASP A 122 10.50 16.36 8.45
CA ASP A 122 9.22 15.96 7.90
C ASP A 122 8.54 14.94 8.85
N LEU A 123 7.22 14.98 8.93
CA LEU A 123 6.45 13.85 9.44
C LEU A 123 6.16 12.91 8.26
N LEU A 124 6.61 11.69 8.35
CA LEU A 124 6.45 10.70 7.29
C LEU A 124 5.18 9.87 7.52
N VAL A 125 4.27 9.90 6.55
CA VAL A 125 3.10 9.01 6.54
C VAL A 125 3.33 7.94 5.48
N ALA A 126 3.73 6.75 5.90
CA ALA A 126 4.00 5.63 5.02
C ALA A 126 2.75 4.73 4.88
N VAL A 127 2.07 4.80 3.75
CA VAL A 127 0.94 3.92 3.45
C VAL A 127 1.44 2.72 2.67
N ILE A 128 1.42 1.56 3.29
CA ILE A 128 1.97 0.29 2.79
C ILE A 128 0.91 -0.81 2.83
N GLY A 129 1.18 -1.97 2.28
CA GLY A 129 0.29 -3.11 2.46
C GLY A 129 0.36 -4.18 1.38
N GLU A 130 -0.72 -4.95 1.29
CA GLU A 130 -0.87 -5.99 0.28
C GLU A 130 -1.64 -5.48 -0.92
N TYR A 131 -1.24 -5.92 -2.10
CA TYR A 131 -2.09 -5.76 -3.28
C TYR A 131 -3.31 -6.67 -3.19
N PRO A 132 -4.42 -6.28 -3.84
CA PRO A 132 -5.66 -7.05 -3.80
C PRO A 132 -5.46 -8.49 -4.25
N TYR A 133 -6.11 -9.37 -3.56
CA TYR A 133 -6.18 -10.79 -3.90
C TYR A 133 -7.54 -11.36 -3.51
N ALA A 134 -7.92 -12.47 -4.15
CA ALA A 134 -9.10 -13.23 -3.77
C ALA A 134 -8.82 -14.73 -3.89
N GLU A 135 -9.47 -15.52 -3.04
CA GLU A 135 -9.39 -16.99 -2.99
C GLU A 135 -7.97 -17.54 -3.09
N GLY A 136 -7.73 -18.54 -3.92
CA GLY A 136 -6.44 -19.21 -4.04
C GLY A 136 -5.25 -18.33 -4.35
N TYR A 137 -5.45 -17.17 -4.95
CA TYR A 137 -4.38 -16.17 -5.14
C TYR A 137 -3.94 -15.51 -3.83
N GLY A 138 -4.79 -15.54 -2.81
CA GLY A 138 -4.47 -15.09 -1.47
C GLY A 138 -3.69 -16.10 -0.65
N ASP A 139 -3.61 -17.36 -1.08
CA ASP A 139 -2.86 -18.42 -0.40
C ASP A 139 -1.36 -18.13 -0.54
N ASN A 140 -0.80 -17.51 0.47
CA ASN A 140 0.61 -17.13 0.50
C ASN A 140 1.22 -17.50 1.86
N PRO A 141 2.23 -18.40 1.88
CA PRO A 141 2.94 -18.75 3.11
C PRO A 141 3.85 -17.63 3.62
N ASP A 142 4.26 -16.70 2.73
CA ASP A 142 5.03 -15.51 3.09
C ASP A 142 4.08 -14.31 3.20
N ILE A 143 3.76 -13.96 4.43
CA ILE A 143 2.91 -12.81 4.78
C ILE A 143 3.73 -11.64 5.34
N GLY A 144 4.97 -11.49 4.88
CA GLY A 144 5.81 -10.33 5.13
C GLY A 144 5.43 -9.13 4.27
N LEU A 145 6.14 -8.01 4.48
CA LEU A 145 6.02 -6.83 3.63
C LEU A 145 6.63 -7.11 2.25
N ASN A 146 6.01 -6.55 1.20
CA ASN A 146 6.59 -6.62 -0.14
C ASN A 146 7.92 -5.84 -0.24
N ASN A 147 8.73 -6.18 -1.25
CA ASN A 147 10.07 -5.60 -1.42
C ASN A 147 10.05 -4.08 -1.65
N PHE A 148 9.02 -3.56 -2.32
CA PHE A 148 8.90 -2.14 -2.58
C PHE A 148 8.67 -1.35 -1.28
N ASP A 149 7.66 -1.75 -0.49
CA ASP A 149 7.34 -1.08 0.76
C ASP A 149 8.47 -1.23 1.79
N SER A 150 9.13 -2.40 1.85
CA SER A 150 10.31 -2.61 2.68
C SER A 150 11.46 -1.65 2.31
N ALA A 151 11.69 -1.42 1.00
CA ALA A 151 12.72 -0.50 0.54
C ALA A 151 12.36 0.97 0.82
N VAL A 152 11.07 1.34 0.76
CA VAL A 152 10.59 2.67 1.13
C VAL A 152 10.75 2.90 2.64
N LEU A 153 10.30 1.96 3.46
CA LEU A 153 10.44 2.05 4.92
C LEU A 153 11.90 2.16 5.34
N LYS A 154 12.80 1.41 4.70
CA LYS A 154 14.23 1.55 4.99
C LYS A 154 14.72 2.98 4.79
N LYS A 155 14.33 3.67 3.73
CA LYS A 155 14.70 5.07 3.51
C LYS A 155 14.08 6.00 4.55
N CYS A 156 12.83 5.72 4.98
CA CYS A 156 12.21 6.45 6.07
C CYS A 156 13.02 6.30 7.37
N TYR A 157 13.43 5.08 7.73
CA TYR A 157 14.28 4.83 8.90
C TYR A 157 15.63 5.56 8.81
N ASP A 158 16.29 5.47 7.64
CA ASP A 158 17.59 6.09 7.40
C ASP A 158 17.52 7.64 7.48
N SER A 159 16.34 8.24 7.34
CA SER A 159 16.13 9.69 7.45
C SER A 159 16.15 10.22 8.88
N GLY A 160 15.79 9.38 9.85
CA GLY A 160 15.67 9.75 11.26
C GLY A 160 14.49 10.66 11.59
N ASN A 161 13.50 10.73 10.70
CA ASN A 161 12.26 11.47 10.91
C ASN A 161 11.19 10.59 11.59
N ASP A 162 10.19 11.22 12.20
CA ASP A 162 9.03 10.54 12.78
C ASP A 162 8.21 9.86 11.69
N ILE A 163 7.75 8.62 11.94
CA ILE A 163 7.07 7.77 10.96
C ILE A 163 5.74 7.27 11.50
N ILE A 164 4.66 7.62 10.81
CA ILE A 164 3.35 6.99 11.01
C ILE A 164 3.13 6.00 9.85
N VAL A 165 2.84 4.75 10.18
CA VAL A 165 2.55 3.71 9.18
C VAL A 165 1.06 3.41 9.15
N ILE A 166 0.49 3.47 7.96
CA ILE A 166 -0.88 3.04 7.67
C ILE A 166 -0.81 1.79 6.81
N MET A 167 -1.38 0.69 7.29
CA MET A 167 -1.31 -0.60 6.61
C MET A 167 -2.65 -1.00 6.00
N LEU A 168 -2.63 -1.27 4.71
CA LEU A 168 -3.75 -1.81 3.94
C LEU A 168 -3.53 -3.31 3.72
N SER A 169 -4.34 -4.15 4.35
CA SER A 169 -4.20 -5.61 4.21
C SER A 169 -5.49 -6.34 4.56
N GLY A 170 -5.70 -7.51 3.99
CA GLY A 170 -6.81 -8.40 4.33
C GLY A 170 -6.50 -9.32 5.53
N ARG A 171 -5.28 -9.25 6.06
CA ARG A 171 -4.79 -10.12 7.15
C ARG A 171 -3.66 -9.44 7.93
N PRO A 172 -3.29 -9.91 9.14
CA PRO A 172 -2.07 -9.48 9.81
C PRO A 172 -0.85 -9.85 8.99
N LEU A 173 0.03 -8.88 8.74
CA LEU A 173 1.33 -9.11 8.14
C LEU A 173 2.39 -9.25 9.22
N ILE A 174 3.48 -9.95 8.94
CA ILE A 174 4.62 -10.04 9.87
C ILE A 174 5.37 -8.72 9.84
N ILE A 175 5.29 -7.97 10.93
CA ILE A 175 5.86 -6.63 11.09
C ILE A 175 6.76 -6.51 12.32
N SER A 176 7.07 -7.60 12.97
CA SER A 176 7.83 -7.61 14.24
C SER A 176 9.19 -6.94 14.14
N ASP A 177 9.85 -7.03 12.96
CA ASP A 177 11.16 -6.43 12.74
C ASP A 177 11.08 -4.92 12.42
N HIS A 178 9.87 -4.37 12.33
CA HIS A 178 9.62 -2.99 11.89
C HIS A 178 8.93 -2.13 12.93
N ILE A 179 8.03 -2.71 13.72
CA ILE A 179 7.07 -1.99 14.56
C ILE A 179 7.72 -1.03 15.58
N ASP A 180 8.87 -1.40 16.12
CA ASP A 180 9.61 -0.59 17.09
C ASP A 180 10.24 0.67 16.46
N SER A 181 10.28 0.74 15.14
CA SER A 181 10.79 1.90 14.38
C SER A 181 9.68 2.87 13.96
N TRP A 182 8.43 2.63 14.34
CA TRP A 182 7.28 3.44 13.98
C TRP A 182 6.77 4.23 15.18
N ASP A 183 6.57 5.54 15.01
CA ASP A 183 5.99 6.41 16.05
C ASP A 183 4.47 6.25 16.12
N GLY A 184 3.84 5.80 15.04
CA GLY A 184 2.43 5.47 15.00
C GLY A 184 2.13 4.34 14.01
N PHE A 185 1.13 3.51 14.35
CA PHE A 185 0.67 2.41 13.49
C PHE A 185 -0.85 2.35 13.42
N ILE A 186 -1.40 2.38 12.22
CA ILE A 186 -2.82 2.23 11.92
C ILE A 186 -3.01 0.97 11.05
N ALA A 187 -3.60 -0.07 11.61
CA ALA A 187 -4.07 -1.22 10.85
C ALA A 187 -5.42 -0.85 10.21
N ALA A 188 -5.37 -0.31 9.00
CA ALA A 188 -6.55 0.23 8.32
C ALA A 188 -7.38 -0.86 7.64
N TRP A 189 -6.88 -2.09 7.55
CA TRP A 189 -7.51 -3.20 6.83
C TRP A 189 -7.84 -2.83 5.38
N LEU A 190 -9.10 -2.94 4.98
CA LEU A 190 -9.61 -2.58 3.67
C LEU A 190 -10.67 -1.48 3.85
N PRO A 191 -10.27 -0.20 3.92
CA PRO A 191 -11.18 0.92 4.21
C PRO A 191 -12.15 1.24 3.07
N GLY A 192 -12.02 0.56 1.93
CA GLY A 192 -12.89 0.75 0.78
C GLY A 192 -12.70 2.11 0.11
N MET A 193 -13.80 2.80 -0.16
CA MET A 193 -13.83 4.09 -0.86
C MET A 193 -13.74 5.30 0.08
N ALA A 194 -13.55 5.08 1.38
CA ALA A 194 -13.67 6.10 2.42
C ALA A 194 -12.30 6.41 3.08
N GLY A 195 -11.37 6.93 2.30
CA GLY A 195 -10.07 7.39 2.82
C GLY A 195 -10.17 8.48 3.88
N GLU A 196 -11.29 9.23 3.89
CA GLU A 196 -11.58 10.27 4.88
C GLU A 196 -11.57 9.72 6.32
N GLY A 197 -12.08 8.50 6.53
CA GLY A 197 -12.06 7.88 7.86
C GLY A 197 -10.64 7.66 8.39
N ILE A 198 -9.68 7.42 7.52
CA ILE A 198 -8.26 7.31 7.89
C ILE A 198 -7.69 8.69 8.23
N ALA A 199 -8.00 9.71 7.44
CA ALA A 199 -7.58 11.08 7.71
C ALA A 199 -8.16 11.59 9.03
N ASP A 200 -9.43 11.29 9.34
CA ASP A 200 -10.06 11.68 10.59
C ASP A 200 -9.33 11.12 11.82
N ILE A 201 -8.88 9.87 11.75
CA ILE A 201 -8.04 9.28 12.80
C ILE A 201 -6.67 9.94 12.83
N LEU A 202 -6.02 10.11 11.68
CA LEU A 202 -4.66 10.65 11.58
C LEU A 202 -4.58 12.10 12.15
N PHE A 203 -5.60 12.92 11.91
CA PHE A 203 -5.67 14.31 12.39
C PHE A 203 -6.37 14.47 13.74
N GLY A 204 -6.80 13.37 14.38
CA GLY A 204 -7.42 13.40 15.69
C GLY A 204 -8.87 13.92 15.71
N ASN A 205 -9.53 14.02 14.56
CA ASN A 205 -10.95 14.41 14.46
C ASN A 205 -11.86 13.35 15.10
N ASN A 206 -11.46 12.08 15.01
CA ASN A 206 -12.13 10.96 15.63
C ASN A 206 -11.11 10.06 16.35
N SER A 207 -11.43 9.63 17.57
CA SER A 207 -10.62 8.66 18.30
C SER A 207 -10.81 7.25 17.74
N PRO A 208 -9.74 6.47 17.54
CA PRO A 208 -9.87 5.08 17.14
C PRO A 208 -10.57 4.26 18.23
N THR A 209 -11.50 3.40 17.83
CA THR A 209 -12.25 2.51 18.73
C THR A 209 -12.10 1.04 18.35
N GLY A 210 -11.48 0.76 17.21
CA GLY A 210 -11.30 -0.59 16.68
C GLY A 210 -10.48 -1.48 17.59
N LYS A 211 -10.91 -2.73 17.71
CA LYS A 211 -10.20 -3.78 18.46
C LYS A 211 -9.93 -4.95 17.53
N LEU A 212 -8.77 -5.58 17.66
CA LEU A 212 -8.44 -6.78 16.89
C LEU A 212 -9.42 -7.90 17.16
N SER A 213 -10.00 -8.46 16.11
CA SER A 213 -10.89 -9.62 16.18
C SER A 213 -10.13 -10.96 16.10
N PHE A 214 -8.82 -10.93 16.06
CA PHE A 214 -7.88 -12.05 16.09
C PHE A 214 -6.54 -11.60 16.65
N SER A 215 -5.67 -12.56 16.96
CA SER A 215 -4.32 -12.28 17.45
C SER A 215 -3.38 -11.93 16.29
N TRP A 216 -2.51 -10.95 16.49
CA TRP A 216 -1.49 -10.58 15.51
C TRP A 216 -0.21 -11.39 15.77
N PRO A 217 0.26 -12.25 14.85
CA PRO A 217 1.43 -13.08 15.08
C PRO A 217 2.73 -12.28 14.97
N LYS A 218 3.76 -12.70 15.72
CA LYS A 218 5.13 -12.22 15.58
C LYS A 218 5.85 -12.83 14.38
N SER A 219 5.47 -14.06 14.02
CA SER A 219 6.10 -14.81 12.93
C SER A 219 5.14 -15.81 12.33
N VAL A 220 5.38 -16.21 11.09
CA VAL A 220 4.61 -17.26 10.41
C VAL A 220 4.62 -18.58 11.18
N GLY A 221 5.73 -18.89 11.88
CA GLY A 221 5.88 -20.12 12.68
C GLY A 221 4.92 -20.21 13.87
N GLN A 222 4.24 -19.14 14.25
CA GLN A 222 3.21 -19.16 15.30
C GLN A 222 1.83 -19.57 14.79
N LEU A 223 1.61 -19.61 13.48
CA LEU A 223 0.29 -19.90 12.92
C LEU A 223 -0.05 -21.39 12.92
N PRO A 224 -1.29 -21.77 13.27
CA PRO A 224 -2.38 -20.90 13.75
C PRO A 224 -2.12 -20.42 15.18
N LEU A 225 -2.53 -19.19 15.49
CA LEU A 225 -2.36 -18.55 16.80
C LEU A 225 -3.71 -18.06 17.34
N ASN A 226 -4.19 -18.70 18.42
CA ASN A 226 -5.47 -18.39 19.02
C ASN A 226 -5.34 -18.07 20.51
N GLU A 227 -6.20 -17.20 21.01
CA GLU A 227 -6.30 -16.96 22.44
C GLU A 227 -6.62 -18.28 23.19
N GLY A 228 -5.84 -18.54 24.22
CA GLY A 228 -5.93 -19.79 24.99
C GLY A 228 -4.97 -20.88 24.55
N ASP A 229 -4.22 -20.70 23.48
CA ASP A 229 -3.14 -21.63 23.10
C ASP A 229 -2.04 -21.71 24.18
N LYS A 230 -1.44 -22.88 24.34
CA LYS A 230 -0.42 -23.13 25.39
C LYS A 230 0.79 -22.18 25.31
N ASN A 231 1.16 -21.77 24.09
CA ASN A 231 2.29 -20.87 23.81
C ASN A 231 1.77 -19.58 23.15
N TYR A 232 0.84 -18.90 23.82
CA TYR A 232 0.21 -17.69 23.31
C TYR A 232 1.09 -16.47 23.60
N GLU A 233 1.90 -16.06 22.62
CA GLU A 233 2.77 -14.89 22.68
C GLU A 233 2.64 -14.04 21.42
N PRO A 234 1.46 -13.45 21.13
CA PRO A 234 1.25 -12.63 19.94
C PRO A 234 2.09 -11.34 19.97
N LEU A 235 2.22 -10.69 18.81
CA LEU A 235 2.68 -9.30 18.72
C LEU A 235 1.62 -8.38 19.35
N PHE A 236 0.37 -8.54 18.93
CA PHE A 236 -0.78 -7.91 19.58
C PHE A 236 -1.85 -8.98 19.89
N PRO A 237 -2.38 -9.02 21.13
CA PRO A 237 -3.37 -10.02 21.50
C PRO A 237 -4.74 -9.74 20.87
N PHE A 238 -5.60 -10.74 20.88
CA PHE A 238 -7.03 -10.57 20.60
C PHE A 238 -7.61 -9.42 21.44
N GLY A 239 -8.44 -8.59 20.84
CA GLY A 239 -9.04 -7.43 21.50
C GLY A 239 -8.12 -6.21 21.68
N TYR A 240 -6.87 -6.29 21.24
CA TYR A 240 -5.95 -5.15 21.31
C TYR A 240 -6.43 -3.98 20.43
N GLY A 241 -6.21 -2.76 20.91
CA GLY A 241 -6.48 -1.53 20.19
C GLY A 241 -6.34 -0.34 21.12
N LEU A 242 -5.67 0.70 20.62
CA LEU A 242 -5.46 1.97 21.34
C LEU A 242 -6.62 2.94 21.10
N SER A 243 -6.64 4.01 21.88
CA SER A 243 -7.47 5.20 21.72
C SER A 243 -6.68 6.40 22.24
N TYR A 244 -6.94 7.60 21.79
CA TYR A 244 -6.46 8.84 22.43
C TYR A 244 -7.55 9.55 23.19
#